data_4a7a8e6f90efce1fae82e091238b9e58
#
_entry.id   4a7a8e6f90efce1fae82e091238b9e58
#
_cell.length_a   1.000
_cell.length_b   1.000
_cell.length_c   1.000
_cell.angle_alpha   90.00
_cell.angle_beta   90.00
_cell.angle_gamma   90.00
#
_symmetry.space_group_name_H-M   'P 1'
#
loop_
_entity.id
_entity.type
_entity.pdbx_description
1 polymer ?
#
loop_
_entity_poly.entity_id
_entity_poly.type
_entity_poly.pdbx_seq_one_letter_code
_entity_poly.pdbx_strand_id
1 'polypeptide(L)'
;MAALASSLSCVTAVRGRSVGRAPRARASAAPRRAGLVVTNMGPEMKSAIDKFVASNKIVVFMKGNKEQPRCGFSNTVVQVFKSMEVPFETVDILEDEGLRAGMKVYSDWPTFPQVYLDGEFYGGCDIIVDTYKDGTLKEAVDVAMMS
;
A
#
# COMPACT_ATOMS: atom_id res chain seq x y z
N MET A 1 14.98 -82.04 0.54
CA MET A 1 14.75 -82.72 1.82
C MET A 1 13.96 -81.66 2.64
N ALA A 2 12.70 -81.90 2.72
CA ALA A 2 11.97 -82.36 3.87
C ALA A 2 12.06 -81.34 5.04
N ALA A 3 11.05 -80.87 5.73
CA ALA A 3 9.68 -81.21 5.93
C ALA A 3 9.08 -80.04 6.72
N LEU A 4 7.83 -79.64 6.49
CA LEU A 4 6.65 -79.92 7.35
C LEU A 4 6.74 -79.38 8.77
N ALA A 5 5.88 -78.50 9.20
CA ALA A 5 4.55 -78.75 9.77
C ALA A 5 4.00 -77.41 10.29
N SER A 6 2.84 -77.02 9.93
CA SER A 6 1.53 -77.22 10.58
C SER A 6 1.45 -76.70 12.04
N SER A 7 0.64 -75.75 12.25
CA SER A 7 -0.64 -75.85 12.98
C SER A 7 -1.06 -74.51 13.58
N LEU A 8 -2.21 -74.10 13.20
CA LEU A 8 -3.48 -74.02 13.94
C LEU A 8 -3.62 -72.91 14.93
N SER A 9 -4.52 -72.04 14.54
CA SER A 9 -5.68 -71.57 15.33
C SER A 9 -5.43 -70.91 16.67
N CYS A 10 -5.78 -69.68 16.77
CA CYS A 10 -6.81 -69.30 17.72
C CYS A 10 -7.48 -67.98 17.32
N VAL A 11 -8.74 -68.15 17.00
CA VAL A 11 -9.72 -67.08 16.84
C VAL A 11 -10.02 -66.53 18.22
N THR A 12 -9.81 -65.28 18.44
CA THR A 12 -10.54 -64.53 19.47
C THR A 12 -10.95 -63.18 18.91
N ALA A 13 -12.21 -63.13 18.52
CA ALA A 13 -12.93 -61.93 18.19
C ALA A 13 -13.05 -61.06 19.43
N VAL A 14 -12.32 -59.94 19.45
CA VAL A 14 -12.62 -58.86 20.41
C VAL A 14 -13.39 -57.82 19.64
N ARG A 15 -14.67 -57.76 19.99
CA ARG A 15 -15.55 -56.65 19.67
C ARG A 15 -14.93 -55.36 20.18
N GLY A 16 -14.25 -54.63 19.31
CA GLY A 16 -13.83 -53.25 19.56
C GLY A 16 -15.00 -52.31 19.28
N ARG A 17 -15.50 -51.70 20.31
CA ARG A 17 -16.50 -50.63 20.29
C ARG A 17 -16.09 -49.57 19.30
N SER A 18 -16.94 -49.31 18.34
CA SER A 18 -16.89 -48.10 17.50
C SER A 18 -17.13 -46.89 18.41
N VAL A 19 -16.05 -46.23 18.79
CA VAL A 19 -16.14 -44.89 19.39
C VAL A 19 -16.56 -43.96 18.30
N GLY A 20 -17.82 -43.61 18.28
CA GLY A 20 -18.37 -42.60 17.38
C GLY A 20 -17.59 -41.32 17.53
N ARG A 21 -16.84 -41.01 16.49
CA ARG A 21 -16.20 -39.72 16.36
C ARG A 21 -17.31 -38.68 16.19
N ALA A 22 -17.58 -37.93 17.24
CA ALA A 22 -18.47 -36.79 17.19
C ALA A 22 -18.07 -35.86 16.00
N PRO A 23 -19.02 -35.37 15.22
CA PRO A 23 -18.71 -34.41 14.21
C PRO A 23 -18.18 -33.16 14.90
N ARG A 24 -16.92 -32.81 14.62
CA ARG A 24 -16.38 -31.51 15.00
C ARG A 24 -17.31 -30.47 14.37
N ALA A 25 -18.04 -29.78 15.23
CA ALA A 25 -18.75 -28.58 14.83
C ALA A 25 -17.77 -27.68 14.09
N ARG A 26 -17.99 -27.46 12.81
CA ARG A 26 -17.37 -26.39 12.06
C ARG A 26 -17.70 -25.13 12.83
N ALA A 27 -16.69 -24.58 13.49
CA ALA A 27 -16.78 -23.23 13.99
C ALA A 27 -17.09 -22.37 12.76
N SER A 28 -18.29 -21.91 12.68
CA SER A 28 -18.72 -20.86 11.78
C SER A 28 -17.77 -19.70 12.01
N ALA A 29 -16.84 -19.52 11.10
CA ALA A 29 -16.02 -18.31 11.06
C ALA A 29 -17.02 -17.17 10.87
N ALA A 30 -17.29 -16.44 11.93
CA ALA A 30 -18.01 -15.19 11.83
C ALA A 30 -17.32 -14.36 10.72
N PRO A 31 -18.08 -13.77 9.80
CA PRO A 31 -17.47 -12.89 8.82
C PRO A 31 -16.74 -11.81 9.61
N ARG A 32 -15.42 -11.76 9.47
CA ARG A 32 -14.64 -10.61 9.90
C ARG A 32 -15.33 -9.44 9.27
N ARG A 33 -15.98 -8.62 10.08
CA ARG A 33 -16.44 -7.33 9.66
C ARG A 33 -15.23 -6.68 9.01
N ALA A 34 -15.21 -6.66 7.67
CA ALA A 34 -14.37 -5.73 6.95
C ALA A 34 -14.71 -4.39 7.58
N GLY A 35 -13.79 -3.86 8.39
CA GLY A 35 -13.94 -2.52 8.88
C GLY A 35 -14.24 -1.70 7.63
N LEU A 36 -15.40 -1.11 7.58
CA LEU A 36 -15.70 -0.04 6.66
C LEU A 36 -14.62 1.00 6.95
N VAL A 37 -13.54 0.94 6.18
CA VAL A 37 -12.68 2.10 6.02
C VAL A 37 -13.59 3.11 5.35
N VAL A 38 -14.23 3.92 6.17
CA VAL A 38 -14.96 5.09 5.69
C VAL A 38 -13.89 6.02 5.16
N THR A 39 -13.53 5.82 3.92
CA THR A 39 -12.71 6.74 3.14
C THR A 39 -13.59 7.93 2.79
N ASN A 40 -14.05 8.63 3.81
CA ASN A 40 -14.81 9.85 3.67
C ASN A 40 -13.79 11.00 3.60
N MET A 41 -13.26 11.22 2.41
CA MET A 41 -12.71 12.54 2.12
C MET A 41 -13.89 13.51 2.10
N GLY A 42 -14.00 14.34 3.15
CA GLY A 42 -15.01 15.40 3.19
C GLY A 42 -14.80 16.36 1.99
N PRO A 43 -15.87 16.96 1.47
CA PRO A 43 -15.77 17.92 0.37
C PRO A 43 -14.87 19.10 0.72
N GLU A 44 -14.77 19.47 1.99
CA GLU A 44 -13.88 20.51 2.49
C GLU A 44 -12.40 20.13 2.35
N MET A 45 -12.03 18.91 2.71
CA MET A 45 -10.68 18.40 2.56
C MET A 45 -10.27 18.33 1.09
N LYS A 46 -11.15 17.84 0.21
CA LYS A 46 -10.90 17.82 -1.22
C LYS A 46 -10.66 19.24 -1.75
N SER A 47 -11.51 20.19 -1.41
CA SER A 47 -11.35 21.59 -1.82
C SER A 47 -10.06 22.23 -1.30
N ALA A 48 -9.62 21.87 -0.10
CA ALA A 48 -8.35 22.35 0.46
C ALA A 48 -7.15 21.76 -0.30
N ILE A 49 -7.20 20.47 -0.61
CA ILE A 49 -6.16 19.79 -1.42
C ILE A 49 -6.10 20.40 -2.81
N ASP A 50 -7.24 20.55 -3.51
CA ASP A 50 -7.33 21.15 -4.85
C ASP A 50 -6.70 22.55 -4.87
N LYS A 51 -7.03 23.39 -3.90
CA LYS A 51 -6.44 24.73 -3.79
C LYS A 51 -4.95 24.71 -3.52
N PHE A 52 -4.49 23.83 -2.65
CA PHE A 52 -3.07 23.74 -2.30
C PHE A 52 -2.24 23.25 -3.50
N VAL A 53 -2.73 22.22 -4.19
CA VAL A 53 -2.06 21.61 -5.36
C VAL A 53 -2.08 22.60 -6.54
N ALA A 54 -3.16 23.37 -6.73
CA ALA A 54 -3.25 24.39 -7.77
C ALA A 54 -2.41 25.65 -7.47
N SER A 55 -2.14 25.94 -6.19
CA SER A 55 -1.35 27.10 -5.79
C SER A 55 0.16 26.87 -5.91
N ASN A 56 0.59 25.63 -6.02
CA ASN A 56 2.00 25.26 -6.04
C ASN A 56 2.31 24.44 -7.30
N LYS A 57 3.39 24.76 -7.97
CA LYS A 57 3.79 24.09 -9.23
C LYS A 57 4.19 22.63 -9.02
N ILE A 58 4.88 22.36 -7.91
CA ILE A 58 5.33 21.01 -7.55
C ILE A 58 4.97 20.75 -6.11
N VAL A 59 4.14 19.73 -5.87
CA VAL A 59 3.72 19.30 -4.54
C VAL A 59 4.03 17.81 -4.34
N VAL A 60 4.64 17.49 -3.23
CA VAL A 60 4.97 16.11 -2.85
C VAL A 60 4.31 15.76 -1.54
N PHE A 61 3.31 14.89 -1.58
CA PHE A 61 2.74 14.27 -0.38
C PHE A 61 3.61 13.08 0.02
N MET A 62 4.26 13.18 1.17
CA MET A 62 5.27 12.21 1.56
C MET A 62 5.25 11.93 3.07
N LYS A 63 6.01 10.94 3.49
CA LYS A 63 6.26 10.66 4.90
C LYS A 63 7.43 11.51 5.38
N GLY A 64 7.14 12.46 6.26
CA GLY A 64 8.08 13.51 6.67
C GLY A 64 8.04 14.72 5.72
N ASN A 65 9.07 15.53 5.77
CA ASN A 65 9.20 16.74 4.96
C ASN A 65 10.52 16.74 4.15
N LYS A 66 10.72 17.80 3.35
CA LYS A 66 11.91 17.94 2.49
C LYS A 66 13.25 17.97 3.25
N GLU A 67 13.20 18.29 4.55
CA GLU A 67 14.40 18.36 5.40
C GLU A 67 14.65 17.05 6.15
N GLN A 68 13.56 16.40 6.58
CA GLN A 68 13.56 15.16 7.33
C GLN A 68 12.60 14.12 6.74
N PRO A 69 12.93 13.51 5.61
CA PRO A 69 12.14 12.43 5.06
C PRO A 69 12.22 11.20 5.98
N ARG A 70 11.05 10.66 6.34
CA ARG A 70 10.93 9.50 7.24
C ARG A 70 10.82 8.16 6.52
N CYS A 71 11.01 8.15 5.20
CA CYS A 71 10.92 6.95 4.38
C CYS A 71 11.96 7.02 3.26
N GLY A 72 12.59 5.89 2.92
CA GLY A 72 13.57 5.82 1.84
C GLY A 72 13.02 6.28 0.49
N PHE A 73 11.81 5.85 0.13
CA PHE A 73 11.16 6.29 -1.11
C PHE A 73 10.89 7.79 -1.14
N SER A 74 10.46 8.37 -0.02
CA SER A 74 10.28 9.82 0.13
C SER A 74 11.60 10.55 -0.01
N ASN A 75 12.66 10.04 0.60
CA ASN A 75 14.00 10.60 0.48
C ASN A 75 14.49 10.58 -0.98
N THR A 76 14.26 9.50 -1.70
CA THR A 76 14.65 9.40 -3.12
C THR A 76 14.01 10.50 -3.95
N VAL A 77 12.70 10.72 -3.80
CA VAL A 77 11.99 11.79 -4.52
C VAL A 77 12.53 13.18 -4.16
N VAL A 78 12.77 13.42 -2.87
CA VAL A 78 13.38 14.68 -2.41
C VAL A 78 14.77 14.91 -3.02
N GLN A 79 15.61 13.86 -3.09
CA GLN A 79 16.92 13.96 -3.70
C GLN A 79 16.84 14.26 -5.20
N VAL A 80 15.91 13.65 -5.92
CA VAL A 80 15.68 13.92 -7.34
C VAL A 80 15.34 15.40 -7.56
N PHE A 81 14.34 15.94 -6.86
CA PHE A 81 13.99 17.36 -7.00
C PHE A 81 15.09 18.32 -6.54
N LYS A 82 15.81 17.97 -5.47
CA LYS A 82 16.98 18.75 -5.06
C LYS A 82 18.09 18.77 -6.10
N SER A 83 18.34 17.65 -6.77
CA SER A 83 19.36 17.57 -7.84
C SER A 83 18.97 18.35 -9.09
N MET A 84 17.68 18.56 -9.31
CA MET A 84 17.15 19.39 -10.39
C MET A 84 17.13 20.88 -10.04
N GLU A 85 17.39 21.24 -8.79
CA GLU A 85 17.37 22.63 -8.27
C GLU A 85 16.04 23.35 -8.49
N VAL A 86 14.93 22.61 -8.49
CA VAL A 86 13.58 23.17 -8.67
C VAL A 86 12.89 23.39 -7.34
N PRO A 87 12.11 24.47 -7.19
CA PRO A 87 11.31 24.70 -6.00
C PRO A 87 10.15 23.69 -5.92
N PHE A 88 9.98 23.04 -4.78
CA PHE A 88 8.86 22.14 -4.52
C PHE A 88 8.39 22.26 -3.08
N GLU A 89 7.13 22.00 -2.86
CA GLU A 89 6.52 21.96 -1.54
C GLU A 89 6.24 20.51 -1.11
N THR A 90 6.32 20.29 0.21
CA THR A 90 6.11 18.97 0.78
C THR A 90 5.03 19.02 1.85
N VAL A 91 4.19 18.00 1.87
CA VAL A 91 3.16 17.80 2.89
C VAL A 91 3.41 16.47 3.60
N ASP A 92 3.56 16.54 4.92
CA ASP A 92 3.72 15.32 5.73
C ASP A 92 2.37 14.65 5.99
N ILE A 93 2.17 13.50 5.39
CA ILE A 93 0.95 12.70 5.57
C ILE A 93 0.92 11.90 6.88
N LEU A 94 1.95 11.99 7.70
CA LEU A 94 1.99 11.34 9.00
C LEU A 94 1.38 12.21 10.11
N GLU A 95 1.23 13.50 9.86
CA GLU A 95 0.63 14.43 10.82
C GLU A 95 -0.90 14.29 10.88
N ASP A 96 -1.52 13.91 9.75
CA ASP A 96 -2.97 13.73 9.64
C ASP A 96 -3.32 12.43 8.93
N GLU A 97 -3.88 11.49 9.68
CA GLU A 97 -4.32 10.20 9.13
C GLU A 97 -5.54 10.34 8.22
N GLY A 98 -6.39 11.33 8.46
CA GLY A 98 -7.52 11.66 7.58
C GLY A 98 -7.03 12.13 6.22
N LEU A 99 -6.03 13.02 6.19
CA LEU A 99 -5.37 13.46 4.96
C LEU A 99 -4.72 12.26 4.24
N ARG A 100 -4.00 11.42 4.97
CA ARG A 100 -3.37 10.21 4.41
C ARG A 100 -4.37 9.27 3.76
N ALA A 101 -5.51 9.01 4.41
CA ALA A 101 -6.57 8.18 3.84
C ALA A 101 -7.24 8.87 2.65
N GLY A 102 -7.53 10.17 2.76
CA GLY A 102 -8.13 10.99 1.72
C GLY A 102 -7.29 11.06 0.46
N MET A 103 -5.98 11.25 0.59
CA MET A 103 -5.06 11.34 -0.55
C MET A 103 -5.03 10.06 -1.40
N LYS A 104 -5.18 8.88 -0.80
CA LYS A 104 -5.26 7.62 -1.56
C LYS A 104 -6.52 7.54 -2.43
N VAL A 105 -7.62 8.11 -1.94
CA VAL A 105 -8.88 8.19 -2.69
C VAL A 105 -8.81 9.27 -3.75
N TYR A 106 -8.22 10.42 -3.40
CA TYR A 106 -8.08 11.57 -4.29
C TYR A 106 -7.29 11.27 -5.55
N SER A 107 -6.14 10.59 -5.40
CA SER A 107 -5.24 10.23 -6.49
C SER A 107 -5.55 8.87 -7.12
N ASP A 108 -6.46 8.08 -6.52
CA ASP A 108 -6.62 6.65 -6.84
C ASP A 108 -5.29 5.86 -6.77
N TRP A 109 -4.40 6.29 -5.86
CA TRP A 109 -3.06 5.74 -5.72
C TRP A 109 -2.79 5.30 -4.27
N PRO A 110 -2.47 4.02 -4.02
CA PRO A 110 -2.45 3.46 -2.66
C PRO A 110 -1.21 3.80 -1.85
N THR A 111 -0.13 4.25 -2.48
CA THR A 111 1.19 4.40 -1.86
C THR A 111 1.68 5.84 -1.82
N PHE A 112 2.68 6.09 -1.00
CA PHE A 112 3.38 7.36 -0.90
C PHE A 112 4.89 7.15 -1.10
N PRO A 113 5.60 8.13 -1.64
CA PRO A 113 5.18 9.50 -1.97
C PRO A 113 4.26 9.60 -3.19
N GLN A 114 3.52 10.71 -3.27
CA GLN A 114 2.69 11.10 -4.41
C GLN A 114 3.11 12.49 -4.85
N VAL A 115 3.39 12.64 -6.13
CA VAL A 115 3.87 13.88 -6.73
C VAL A 115 2.80 14.48 -7.64
N TYR A 116 2.60 15.76 -7.50
CA TYR A 116 1.72 16.58 -8.33
C TYR A 116 2.54 17.65 -9.02
N LEU A 117 2.31 17.84 -10.31
CA LEU A 117 2.89 18.87 -11.14
C LEU A 117 1.77 19.74 -11.72
N ASP A 118 1.84 21.05 -11.51
CA ASP A 118 0.87 22.03 -12.00
C ASP A 118 -0.61 21.65 -11.75
N GLY A 119 -0.88 21.08 -10.58
CA GLY A 119 -2.23 20.66 -10.20
C GLY A 119 -2.62 19.22 -10.57
N GLU A 120 -1.85 18.55 -11.39
CA GLU A 120 -2.13 17.20 -11.88
C GLU A 120 -1.29 16.13 -11.16
N PHE A 121 -1.88 14.96 -10.93
CA PHE A 121 -1.16 13.83 -10.38
C PHE A 121 -0.16 13.26 -11.39
N TYR A 122 1.10 13.29 -11.06
CA TYR A 122 2.17 12.80 -11.93
C TYR A 122 2.53 11.33 -11.65
N GLY A 123 2.70 10.97 -10.39
CA GLY A 123 3.01 9.59 -10.02
C GLY A 123 3.63 9.41 -8.65
N GLY A 124 4.06 8.18 -8.38
CA GLY A 124 4.77 7.79 -7.18
C GLY A 124 6.30 7.78 -7.37
N CYS A 125 7.03 7.28 -6.36
CA CYS A 125 8.49 7.23 -6.37
C CYS A 125 9.06 6.54 -7.62
N ASP A 126 8.49 5.40 -8.01
CA ASP A 126 9.01 4.60 -9.13
C ASP A 126 8.93 5.38 -10.44
N ILE A 127 7.77 6.01 -10.69
CA ILE A 127 7.56 6.84 -11.90
C ILE A 127 8.53 8.02 -11.91
N ILE A 128 8.72 8.70 -10.77
CA ILE A 128 9.67 9.81 -10.66
C ILE A 128 11.10 9.37 -10.97
N VAL A 129 11.53 8.23 -10.45
CA VAL A 129 12.88 7.71 -10.68
C VAL A 129 13.09 7.32 -12.14
N ASP A 130 12.12 6.66 -12.74
CA ASP A 130 12.21 6.22 -14.15
C ASP A 130 12.18 7.41 -15.11
N THR A 131 11.25 8.34 -14.93
CA THR A 131 11.17 9.56 -15.75
C THR A 131 12.35 10.51 -15.54
N TYR A 132 12.96 10.50 -14.36
CA TYR A 132 14.20 11.23 -14.11
C TYR A 132 15.38 10.66 -14.91
N LYS A 133 15.51 9.33 -14.96
CA LYS A 133 16.56 8.64 -15.74
C LYS A 133 16.40 8.87 -17.24
N ASP A 134 15.16 8.87 -17.71
CA ASP A 134 14.82 9.07 -19.11
C ASP A 134 14.90 10.56 -19.53
N GLY A 135 14.98 11.48 -18.57
CA GLY A 135 14.99 12.93 -18.81
C GLY A 135 13.62 13.58 -18.99
N THR A 136 12.55 12.79 -19.11
CA THR A 136 11.17 13.28 -19.30
C THR A 136 10.63 14.04 -18.10
N LEU A 137 11.10 13.73 -16.88
CA LEU A 137 10.72 14.47 -15.68
C LEU A 137 11.13 15.94 -15.77
N LYS A 138 12.32 16.21 -16.31
CA LYS A 138 12.81 17.58 -16.49
C LYS A 138 11.92 18.37 -17.43
N GLU A 139 11.55 17.78 -18.55
CA GLU A 139 10.64 18.40 -19.51
C GLU A 139 9.27 18.71 -18.89
N ALA A 140 8.71 17.74 -18.13
CA ALA A 140 7.43 17.93 -17.44
C ALA A 140 7.49 19.05 -16.39
N VAL A 141 8.58 19.13 -15.64
CA VAL A 141 8.82 20.17 -14.64
C VAL A 141 9.00 21.53 -15.33
N ASP A 142 9.77 21.63 -16.41
CA ASP A 142 9.97 22.86 -17.16
C ASP A 142 8.63 23.38 -17.71
N VAL A 143 7.78 22.52 -18.25
CA VAL A 143 6.42 22.88 -18.70
C VAL A 143 5.57 23.38 -17.53
N ALA A 144 5.57 22.68 -16.40
CA ALA A 144 4.83 23.09 -15.21
C ALA A 144 5.30 24.45 -14.66
N MET A 145 6.58 24.76 -14.76
CA MET A 145 7.16 26.04 -14.29
C MET A 145 6.85 27.20 -15.25
N MET A 146 6.58 26.91 -16.53
CA MET A 146 6.23 27.91 -17.54
C MET A 146 4.72 28.24 -17.58
N SER A 147 3.89 27.32 -17.09
CA SER A 147 2.44 27.49 -16.97
C SER A 147 2.07 28.46 -15.86
#